data_bf64c4d0fe09232d653e0e0470204416
#
_entry.id   bf64c4d0fe09232d653e0e0470204416
#
_cell.length_a   1.000
_cell.length_b   1.000
_cell.length_c   1.000
_cell.angle_alpha   90.00
_cell.angle_beta   90.00
_cell.angle_gamma   90.00
#
_symmetry.space_group_name_H-M   'P 1'
#
loop_
_entity.id
_entity.type
_entity.pdbx_description
1 polymer ?
#
loop_
_entity_poly.entity_id
_entity_poly.type
_entity_poly.pdbx_seq_one_letter_code
_entity_poly.pdbx_strand_id
1 'polypeptide(L)'
;MICIKNGTLHTAVSKETFIADILIDGGKIVKIGKDLSADGAEVIDATGLHVYPGFVEAHCHIGLDGYGIGYEGHDYNELNDPVTPQVQAIDGINPFDPCMKMAAKAGVTCFATGPGSSNSIGGTFAAIKPVGTRVDNMIVKFPIAMKCAFGENPKRCYQKQGISSRMTNAAKIREALNKAKVYKAKIEAAGDDASKLPAYDQKSEALIPVLNHEIPLKAHAHQANDIFTAIRIAKEFGVGLTLEHVTEGHMIVDELAKENLPLAVGPTFGHASKFELQNKTWETPGILAKAGCHVSIITDAPVTPLHYLPLCAGLAIKAGMDEYDALRAVTINPAEHIGIADRVGSLEEGKDADVVIVDGCPFDVTGVIQHVLINGEEV
;
A
#
# COMPACT_ATOMS: atom_id res chain seq x y z
N MET A 1 20.48 -17.08 -13.46
CA MET A 1 19.67 -16.71 -14.64
C MET A 1 18.52 -17.71 -14.75
N ILE A 2 17.30 -17.24 -14.97
CA ILE A 2 16.08 -18.07 -15.15
C ILE A 2 15.44 -17.68 -16.48
N CYS A 3 14.88 -18.64 -17.20
CA CYS A 3 14.09 -18.40 -18.40
C CYS A 3 12.70 -19.04 -18.24
N ILE A 4 11.67 -18.22 -18.11
CA ILE A 4 10.28 -18.67 -18.14
C ILE A 4 9.88 -18.78 -19.60
N LYS A 5 9.42 -19.97 -20.04
CA LYS A 5 9.13 -20.30 -21.43
C LYS A 5 7.63 -20.43 -21.68
N ASN A 6 7.18 -19.92 -22.83
CA ASN A 6 5.85 -20.16 -23.40
C ASN A 6 4.65 -19.74 -22.53
N GLY A 7 4.83 -18.83 -21.56
CA GLY A 7 3.76 -18.39 -20.68
C GLY A 7 2.80 -17.41 -21.36
N THR A 8 1.52 -17.43 -20.97
CA THR A 8 0.55 -16.40 -21.35
C THR A 8 0.74 -15.21 -20.42
N LEU A 9 1.32 -14.12 -20.93
CA LEU A 9 1.69 -12.95 -20.12
C LEU A 9 0.52 -11.97 -19.93
N HIS A 10 0.28 -11.59 -18.68
CA HIS A 10 -0.63 -10.52 -18.23
C HIS A 10 0.21 -9.39 -17.66
N THR A 11 0.62 -8.44 -18.47
CA THR A 11 1.68 -7.49 -18.11
C THR A 11 1.27 -6.39 -17.14
N ALA A 12 -0.03 -6.17 -16.92
CA ALA A 12 -0.62 -5.05 -16.17
C ALA A 12 -0.43 -3.65 -16.80
N VAL A 13 0.30 -3.54 -17.91
CA VAL A 13 0.43 -2.30 -18.72
C VAL A 13 -0.39 -2.33 -19.99
N SER A 14 -0.86 -3.51 -20.40
CA SER A 14 -1.78 -3.71 -21.52
C SER A 14 -2.90 -4.67 -21.13
N LYS A 15 -4.11 -4.43 -21.67
CA LYS A 15 -5.23 -5.37 -21.54
C LYS A 15 -5.01 -6.64 -22.39
N GLU A 16 -4.21 -6.52 -23.44
CA GLU A 16 -3.90 -7.64 -24.33
C GLU A 16 -2.92 -8.60 -23.67
N THR A 17 -3.24 -9.90 -23.74
CA THR A 17 -2.36 -11.00 -23.32
C THR A 17 -1.70 -11.61 -24.53
N PHE A 18 -0.49 -12.13 -24.38
CA PHE A 18 0.25 -12.78 -25.44
C PHE A 18 1.20 -13.85 -24.90
N ILE A 19 1.51 -14.86 -25.73
CA ILE A 19 2.47 -15.90 -25.38
C ILE A 19 3.89 -15.39 -25.65
N ALA A 20 4.74 -15.43 -24.63
CA ALA A 20 6.15 -15.08 -24.73
C ALA A 20 6.97 -15.74 -23.60
N ASP A 21 8.29 -15.58 -23.73
CA ASP A 21 9.28 -15.97 -22.74
C ASP A 21 9.72 -14.75 -21.93
N ILE A 22 10.15 -14.98 -20.67
CA ILE A 22 10.77 -13.95 -19.81
C ILE A 22 12.15 -14.46 -19.42
N LEU A 23 13.20 -13.68 -19.73
CA LEU A 23 14.54 -13.93 -19.25
C LEU A 23 14.82 -13.07 -18.02
N ILE A 24 15.29 -13.70 -16.95
CA ILE A 24 15.59 -13.11 -15.66
C ILE A 24 17.06 -13.28 -15.35
N ASP A 25 17.74 -12.20 -15.00
CA ASP A 25 19.13 -12.23 -14.54
C ASP A 25 19.35 -11.14 -13.46
N GLY A 26 20.17 -11.45 -12.45
CA GLY A 26 20.49 -10.52 -11.37
C GLY A 26 19.25 -9.97 -10.64
N GLY A 27 18.18 -10.77 -10.55
CA GLY A 27 16.94 -10.36 -9.88
C GLY A 27 16.04 -9.44 -10.71
N LYS A 28 16.35 -9.23 -12.00
CA LYS A 28 15.63 -8.33 -12.91
C LYS A 28 15.07 -9.07 -14.13
N ILE A 29 13.95 -8.57 -14.65
CA ILE A 29 13.48 -8.95 -15.99
C ILE A 29 14.41 -8.27 -16.99
N VAL A 30 15.23 -9.06 -17.69
CA VAL A 30 16.19 -8.50 -18.66
C VAL A 30 15.63 -8.50 -20.07
N LYS A 31 14.72 -9.43 -20.39
CA LYS A 31 14.08 -9.49 -21.71
C LYS A 31 12.73 -10.17 -21.68
N ILE A 32 11.80 -9.66 -22.48
CA ILE A 32 10.52 -10.29 -22.79
C ILE A 32 10.43 -10.44 -24.31
N GLY A 33 10.15 -11.66 -24.81
CA GLY A 33 10.07 -11.92 -26.24
C GLY A 33 9.76 -13.37 -26.56
N LYS A 34 9.63 -13.69 -27.85
CA LYS A 34 9.43 -15.07 -28.31
C LYS A 34 10.78 -15.76 -28.58
N ASP A 35 10.81 -17.05 -28.34
CA ASP A 35 11.96 -17.93 -28.67
C ASP A 35 13.30 -17.43 -28.08
N LEU A 36 13.27 -16.88 -26.85
CA LEU A 36 14.50 -16.44 -26.18
C LEU A 36 15.42 -17.64 -25.93
N SER A 37 16.76 -17.45 -26.15
CA SER A 37 17.73 -18.47 -25.75
C SER A 37 17.71 -18.66 -24.23
N ALA A 38 17.71 -19.89 -23.78
CA ALA A 38 17.83 -20.29 -22.39
C ALA A 38 19.22 -20.85 -22.05
N ASP A 39 20.24 -20.56 -22.88
CA ASP A 39 21.59 -21.07 -22.68
C ASP A 39 22.16 -20.64 -21.34
N GLY A 40 22.48 -21.60 -20.48
CA GLY A 40 22.98 -21.36 -19.12
C GLY A 40 21.93 -20.86 -18.10
N ALA A 41 20.64 -20.86 -18.46
CA ALA A 41 19.55 -20.54 -17.57
C ALA A 41 18.82 -21.77 -17.04
N GLU A 42 18.32 -21.71 -15.84
CA GLU A 42 17.27 -22.60 -15.35
C GLU A 42 15.98 -22.33 -16.12
N VAL A 43 15.29 -23.37 -16.58
CA VAL A 43 14.08 -23.22 -17.39
C VAL A 43 12.84 -23.56 -16.58
N ILE A 44 11.89 -22.64 -16.54
CA ILE A 44 10.53 -22.87 -16.04
C ILE A 44 9.62 -22.94 -17.27
N ASP A 45 9.05 -24.11 -17.55
CA ASP A 45 8.08 -24.27 -18.63
C ASP A 45 6.69 -23.85 -18.20
N ALA A 46 6.24 -22.70 -18.69
CA ALA A 46 4.92 -22.13 -18.42
C ALA A 46 3.92 -22.40 -19.57
N THR A 47 4.14 -23.44 -20.39
CA THR A 47 3.21 -23.81 -21.45
C THR A 47 1.81 -24.10 -20.88
N GLY A 48 0.80 -23.34 -21.34
CA GLY A 48 -0.58 -23.44 -20.85
C GLY A 48 -0.84 -22.74 -19.52
N LEU A 49 0.17 -22.15 -18.90
CA LEU A 49 0.06 -21.38 -17.68
C LEU A 49 -0.02 -19.87 -17.95
N HIS A 50 -0.53 -19.15 -16.98
CA HIS A 50 -0.65 -17.70 -17.00
C HIS A 50 0.44 -17.06 -16.12
N VAL A 51 1.08 -16.00 -16.61
CA VAL A 51 2.18 -15.31 -15.96
C VAL A 51 1.77 -13.87 -15.64
N TYR A 52 1.79 -13.53 -14.38
CA TYR A 52 1.42 -12.22 -13.85
C TYR A 52 2.61 -11.54 -13.17
N PRO A 53 2.62 -10.19 -13.07
CA PRO A 53 3.52 -9.54 -12.12
C PRO A 53 3.14 -9.92 -10.70
N GLY A 54 4.10 -9.88 -9.78
CA GLY A 54 3.83 -10.05 -8.36
C GLY A 54 2.76 -9.08 -7.87
N PHE A 55 1.85 -9.58 -7.01
CA PHE A 55 0.81 -8.75 -6.42
C PHE A 55 1.39 -7.79 -5.40
N VAL A 56 0.85 -6.57 -5.36
CA VAL A 56 1.29 -5.48 -4.49
C VAL A 56 0.14 -5.06 -3.58
N GLU A 57 0.39 -4.95 -2.29
CA GLU A 57 -0.55 -4.42 -1.30
C GLU A 57 -0.19 -2.97 -0.94
N ALA A 58 -1.11 -2.04 -1.16
CA ALA A 58 -0.85 -0.63 -0.88
C ALA A 58 -0.96 -0.24 0.61
N HIS A 59 -1.58 -1.07 1.45
CA HIS A 59 -1.87 -0.71 2.84
C HIS A 59 -2.13 -1.91 3.74
N CYS A 60 -1.15 -2.27 4.54
CA CYS A 60 -1.31 -3.27 5.60
C CYS A 60 -0.46 -2.93 6.84
N HIS A 61 -0.47 -3.83 7.83
CA HIS A 61 0.27 -3.71 9.09
C HIS A 61 1.11 -4.97 9.39
N ILE A 62 1.37 -5.79 8.37
CA ILE A 62 2.12 -7.04 8.52
C ILE A 62 3.55 -6.77 8.99
N GLY A 63 4.01 -7.62 9.89
CA GLY A 63 5.28 -7.47 10.61
C GLY A 63 5.17 -6.61 11.88
N LEU A 64 4.09 -5.82 12.02
CA LEU A 64 3.81 -4.96 13.19
C LEU A 64 2.65 -5.47 14.05
N ASP A 65 1.93 -6.51 13.61
CA ASP A 65 0.74 -7.05 14.30
C ASP A 65 1.00 -8.38 15.04
N GLY A 66 2.15 -9.02 14.87
CA GLY A 66 2.49 -10.27 15.54
C GLY A 66 1.52 -11.43 15.28
N TYR A 67 0.97 -11.53 14.07
CA TYR A 67 0.04 -12.58 13.65
C TYR A 67 -1.21 -12.72 14.53
N GLY A 68 -1.70 -11.62 15.09
CA GLY A 68 -2.90 -11.60 15.93
C GLY A 68 -2.73 -12.18 17.33
N ILE A 69 -1.50 -12.39 17.80
CA ILE A 69 -1.20 -12.97 19.12
C ILE A 69 -0.95 -11.88 20.16
N GLY A 70 -1.98 -11.53 20.93
CA GLY A 70 -1.85 -10.72 22.14
C GLY A 70 -1.27 -9.33 21.97
N TYR A 71 -1.29 -8.54 23.03
CA TYR A 71 -0.83 -7.15 23.04
C TYR A 71 0.67 -7.02 22.73
N GLU A 72 1.47 -7.94 23.19
CA GLU A 72 2.94 -7.92 23.05
C GLU A 72 3.42 -8.02 21.59
N GLY A 73 2.57 -8.57 20.71
CA GLY A 73 2.84 -8.66 19.28
C GLY A 73 2.23 -7.51 18.46
N HIS A 74 1.49 -6.59 19.09
CA HIS A 74 0.74 -5.53 18.41
C HIS A 74 1.46 -4.19 18.49
N ASP A 75 2.45 -3.95 17.62
CA ASP A 75 3.28 -2.73 17.59
C ASP A 75 2.77 -1.67 16.59
N TYR A 76 1.70 -1.94 15.85
CA TYR A 76 1.22 -1.03 14.81
C TYR A 76 0.47 0.20 15.34
N ASN A 77 0.10 0.27 16.63
CA ASN A 77 -0.61 1.41 17.20
C ASN A 77 0.09 1.94 18.47
N GLU A 78 0.59 3.16 18.41
CA GLU A 78 0.95 3.90 19.63
C GLU A 78 -0.32 4.44 20.28
N LEU A 79 -0.57 4.11 21.56
CA LEU A 79 -1.84 4.43 22.24
C LEU A 79 -1.73 5.52 23.33
N ASN A 80 -0.54 6.06 23.56
CA ASN A 80 -0.31 7.05 24.62
C ASN A 80 -0.27 8.50 24.11
N ASP A 81 0.04 8.72 22.82
CA ASP A 81 0.14 10.03 22.22
C ASP A 81 -0.57 10.03 20.84
N PRO A 82 -1.58 10.89 20.62
CA PRO A 82 -2.32 10.92 19.35
C PRO A 82 -1.52 11.46 18.16
N VAL A 83 -0.34 12.05 18.39
CA VAL A 83 0.47 12.68 17.33
C VAL A 83 1.92 12.23 17.46
N THR A 84 2.29 11.23 16.69
CA THR A 84 3.60 10.56 16.74
C THR A 84 4.27 10.46 15.36
N PRO A 85 4.46 11.57 14.63
CA PRO A 85 5.04 11.55 13.29
C PRO A 85 6.48 11.01 13.25
N GLN A 86 7.20 11.05 14.38
CA GLN A 86 8.57 10.58 14.51
C GLN A 86 8.71 9.06 14.56
N VAL A 87 7.60 8.32 14.72
CA VAL A 87 7.63 6.85 14.74
C VAL A 87 7.88 6.30 13.34
N GLN A 88 8.74 5.30 13.24
CA GLN A 88 9.14 4.70 11.97
C GLN A 88 8.76 3.22 11.94
N ALA A 89 8.01 2.79 10.91
CA ALA A 89 7.57 1.40 10.79
C ALA A 89 8.73 0.39 10.85
N ILE A 90 9.88 0.75 10.28
CA ILE A 90 11.04 -0.14 10.18
C ILE A 90 11.62 -0.55 11.54
N ASP A 91 11.34 0.21 12.60
CA ASP A 91 11.81 -0.09 13.95
C ASP A 91 11.02 -1.23 14.62
N GLY A 92 9.78 -1.47 14.17
CA GLY A 92 8.88 -2.50 14.74
C GLY A 92 8.68 -3.73 13.86
N ILE A 93 9.04 -3.69 12.57
CA ILE A 93 8.79 -4.80 11.65
C ILE A 93 9.54 -6.06 12.06
N ASN A 94 8.81 -7.14 12.32
CA ASN A 94 9.35 -8.48 12.53
C ASN A 94 9.46 -9.23 11.20
N PRO A 95 10.68 -9.49 10.67
CA PRO A 95 10.86 -10.22 9.41
C PRO A 95 10.43 -11.69 9.48
N PHE A 96 10.27 -12.24 10.68
CA PHE A 96 9.85 -13.63 10.92
C PHE A 96 8.36 -13.76 11.22
N ASP A 97 7.56 -12.70 11.06
CA ASP A 97 6.11 -12.80 11.13
C ASP A 97 5.63 -13.87 10.12
N PRO A 98 4.87 -14.90 10.56
CA PRO A 98 4.37 -15.94 9.67
C PRO A 98 3.62 -15.43 8.44
N CYS A 99 2.99 -14.24 8.54
CA CYS A 99 2.30 -13.61 7.42
C CYS A 99 3.22 -13.28 6.25
N MET A 100 4.53 -13.04 6.48
CA MET A 100 5.51 -12.82 5.42
C MET A 100 5.53 -13.99 4.43
N LYS A 101 5.74 -15.20 4.95
CA LYS A 101 5.78 -16.43 4.13
C LYS A 101 4.43 -16.75 3.50
N MET A 102 3.33 -16.50 4.21
CA MET A 102 1.98 -16.75 3.67
C MET A 102 1.68 -15.79 2.50
N ALA A 103 2.05 -14.52 2.63
CA ALA A 103 1.91 -13.52 1.58
C ALA A 103 2.74 -13.88 0.34
N ALA A 104 4.03 -14.20 0.53
CA ALA A 104 4.92 -14.61 -0.56
C ALA A 104 4.33 -15.78 -1.36
N LYS A 105 3.92 -16.87 -0.69
CA LYS A 105 3.32 -18.04 -1.33
C LYS A 105 2.00 -17.78 -2.04
N ALA A 106 1.28 -16.73 -1.67
CA ALA A 106 0.06 -16.29 -2.34
C ALA A 106 0.32 -15.30 -3.49
N GLY A 107 1.58 -15.11 -3.87
CA GLY A 107 1.98 -14.22 -4.96
C GLY A 107 2.03 -12.73 -4.57
N VAL A 108 1.85 -12.37 -3.29
CA VAL A 108 2.06 -10.99 -2.83
C VAL A 108 3.55 -10.78 -2.60
N THR A 109 4.20 -10.10 -3.54
CA THR A 109 5.66 -9.96 -3.59
C THR A 109 6.18 -8.67 -2.99
N CYS A 110 5.30 -7.67 -2.84
CA CYS A 110 5.64 -6.39 -2.24
C CYS A 110 4.43 -5.80 -1.53
N PHE A 111 4.65 -5.10 -0.42
CA PHE A 111 3.56 -4.43 0.30
C PHE A 111 4.04 -3.22 1.10
N ALA A 112 3.11 -2.27 1.31
CA ALA A 112 3.30 -1.14 2.21
C ALA A 112 2.82 -1.52 3.61
N THR A 113 3.70 -1.41 4.60
CA THR A 113 3.38 -1.65 6.01
C THR A 113 3.80 -0.48 6.89
N GLY A 114 3.06 -0.25 7.95
CA GLY A 114 3.30 0.87 8.85
C GLY A 114 2.28 1.03 9.96
N PRO A 115 2.28 2.19 10.65
CA PRO A 115 1.39 2.44 11.77
C PRO A 115 -0.09 2.29 11.42
N GLY A 116 -0.87 1.81 12.38
CA GLY A 116 -2.33 1.68 12.29
C GLY A 116 -3.05 3.02 12.31
N SER A 117 -4.36 2.96 12.53
CA SER A 117 -5.25 4.11 12.38
C SER A 117 -5.72 4.69 13.72
N SER A 118 -5.03 4.40 14.82
CA SER A 118 -5.37 4.97 16.14
C SER A 118 -5.07 6.47 16.20
N ASN A 119 -3.91 6.87 15.68
CA ASN A 119 -3.34 8.21 15.85
C ASN A 119 -3.89 9.21 14.82
N SER A 120 -4.06 10.47 15.24
CA SER A 120 -4.30 11.58 14.30
C SER A 120 -3.16 11.68 13.28
N ILE A 121 -1.90 11.53 13.74
CA ILE A 121 -0.69 11.31 12.91
C ILE A 121 0.11 10.19 13.57
N GLY A 122 0.38 9.10 12.83
CA GLY A 122 0.89 7.85 13.40
C GLY A 122 2.35 7.51 13.11
N GLY A 123 2.98 8.16 12.13
CA GLY A 123 4.36 7.84 11.73
C GLY A 123 4.50 7.40 10.28
N THR A 124 5.69 6.95 9.90
CA THR A 124 6.03 6.65 8.50
C THR A 124 5.79 5.20 8.12
N PHE A 125 5.36 4.99 6.87
CA PHE A 125 5.22 3.70 6.20
C PHE A 125 6.46 3.30 5.42
N ALA A 126 6.69 2.00 5.28
CA ALA A 126 7.71 1.40 4.43
C ALA A 126 7.09 0.50 3.35
N ALA A 127 7.68 0.46 2.16
CA ALA A 127 7.42 -0.58 1.15
C ALA A 127 8.51 -1.65 1.28
N ILE A 128 8.10 -2.90 1.47
CA ILE A 128 9.02 -4.02 1.69
C ILE A 128 8.61 -5.24 0.86
N LYS A 129 9.57 -6.16 0.65
CA LYS A 129 9.29 -7.51 0.13
C LYS A 129 9.21 -8.52 1.28
N PRO A 130 8.36 -9.56 1.20
CA PRO A 130 8.14 -10.54 2.28
C PRO A 130 9.27 -11.58 2.41
N VAL A 131 10.45 -11.29 1.90
CA VAL A 131 11.62 -12.18 1.89
C VAL A 131 12.83 -11.49 2.49
N GLY A 132 13.52 -12.18 3.39
CA GLY A 132 14.69 -11.66 4.10
C GLY A 132 14.64 -12.01 5.59
N THR A 133 15.75 -11.76 6.28
CA THR A 133 15.91 -12.01 7.72
C THR A 133 16.20 -10.74 8.51
N ARG A 134 16.35 -9.64 7.80
CA ARG A 134 16.63 -8.32 8.36
C ARG A 134 15.86 -7.26 7.58
N VAL A 135 15.11 -6.43 8.26
CA VAL A 135 14.21 -5.44 7.64
C VAL A 135 14.96 -4.54 6.64
N ASP A 136 16.17 -4.09 6.97
CA ASP A 136 16.98 -3.24 6.08
C ASP A 136 17.19 -3.84 4.68
N ASN A 137 17.25 -5.17 4.57
CA ASN A 137 17.44 -5.88 3.30
C ASN A 137 16.10 -6.18 2.59
N MET A 138 14.97 -5.99 3.28
CA MET A 138 13.61 -6.19 2.74
C MET A 138 13.04 -4.90 2.14
N ILE A 139 13.61 -3.73 2.48
CA ILE A 139 13.12 -2.42 2.08
C ILE A 139 13.26 -2.21 0.57
N VAL A 140 12.14 -1.90 -0.09
CA VAL A 140 12.09 -1.39 -1.47
C VAL A 140 12.24 0.12 -1.47
N LYS A 141 11.49 0.79 -0.57
CA LYS A 141 11.54 2.25 -0.36
C LYS A 141 11.12 2.62 1.06
N PHE A 142 11.82 3.56 1.65
CA PHE A 142 11.49 4.12 2.97
C PHE A 142 12.03 5.56 3.10
N PRO A 143 11.28 6.51 3.71
CA PRO A 143 9.84 6.41 3.96
C PRO A 143 9.01 6.56 2.66
N ILE A 144 7.77 6.03 2.65
CA ILE A 144 6.88 6.17 1.48
C ILE A 144 5.70 7.10 1.73
N ALA A 145 5.28 7.27 2.98
CA ALA A 145 4.15 8.11 3.37
C ALA A 145 4.15 8.39 4.88
N MET A 146 3.45 9.44 5.30
CA MET A 146 3.13 9.76 6.69
C MET A 146 1.69 9.36 7.00
N LYS A 147 1.50 8.38 7.88
CA LYS A 147 0.16 7.95 8.30
C LYS A 147 -0.58 9.04 9.06
N CYS A 148 -1.84 9.25 8.69
CA CYS A 148 -2.80 9.99 9.50
C CYS A 148 -4.16 9.28 9.47
N ALA A 149 -5.02 9.56 10.46
CA ALA A 149 -6.32 8.92 10.53
C ALA A 149 -7.43 9.91 10.87
N PHE A 150 -8.56 9.69 10.20
CA PHE A 150 -9.83 10.38 10.40
C PHE A 150 -10.88 9.39 10.93
N GLY A 151 -12.05 9.89 11.30
CA GLY A 151 -13.18 9.05 11.66
C GLY A 151 -13.19 8.60 13.13
N GLU A 152 -13.66 7.37 13.37
CA GLU A 152 -13.97 6.93 14.73
C GLU A 152 -12.77 6.38 15.52
N ASN A 153 -11.74 5.88 14.83
CA ASN A 153 -10.60 5.27 15.53
C ASN A 153 -9.86 6.26 16.44
N PRO A 154 -9.40 7.45 15.97
CA PRO A 154 -8.80 8.43 16.86
C PRO A 154 -9.73 8.89 18.00
N LYS A 155 -11.02 9.04 17.73
CA LYS A 155 -12.02 9.38 18.76
C LYS A 155 -12.08 8.30 19.86
N ARG A 156 -12.09 7.03 19.48
CA ARG A 156 -12.19 5.92 20.43
C ARG A 156 -10.90 5.76 21.23
N CYS A 157 -9.75 5.82 20.57
CA CYS A 157 -8.46 5.55 21.20
C CYS A 157 -8.01 6.68 22.12
N TYR A 158 -8.29 7.94 21.75
CA TYR A 158 -7.76 9.11 22.45
C TYR A 158 -8.81 10.01 23.10
N GLN A 159 -9.98 9.47 23.45
CA GLN A 159 -11.03 10.23 24.13
C GLN A 159 -10.53 10.88 25.43
N LYS A 160 -9.73 10.15 26.21
CA LYS A 160 -9.14 10.65 27.46
C LYS A 160 -8.01 11.66 27.24
N GLN A 161 -7.43 11.72 26.04
CA GLN A 161 -6.41 12.67 25.62
C GLN A 161 -6.99 13.85 24.78
N GLY A 162 -8.30 14.07 24.88
CA GLY A 162 -8.95 15.23 24.31
C GLY A 162 -9.44 15.11 22.87
N ILE A 163 -9.54 13.89 22.31
CA ILE A 163 -10.11 13.66 20.98
C ILE A 163 -11.48 13.00 21.12
N SER A 164 -12.54 13.81 21.24
CA SER A 164 -13.90 13.31 21.41
C SER A 164 -14.80 13.50 20.17
N SER A 165 -14.31 14.19 19.15
CA SER A 165 -15.05 14.45 17.92
C SER A 165 -14.16 14.43 16.68
N ARG A 166 -14.75 14.28 15.48
CA ARG A 166 -14.06 14.45 14.19
C ARG A 166 -13.44 15.84 14.06
N MET A 167 -14.10 16.86 14.59
CA MET A 167 -13.61 18.24 14.60
C MET A 167 -12.31 18.39 15.40
N THR A 168 -12.25 17.80 16.60
CA THR A 168 -11.05 17.83 17.44
C THR A 168 -9.91 17.05 16.78
N ASN A 169 -10.19 15.89 16.17
CA ASN A 169 -9.19 15.12 15.44
C ASN A 169 -8.59 15.94 14.28
N ALA A 170 -9.43 16.55 13.46
CA ALA A 170 -8.97 17.42 12.36
C ALA A 170 -8.17 18.63 12.87
N ALA A 171 -8.56 19.20 14.03
CA ALA A 171 -7.81 20.28 14.67
C ALA A 171 -6.41 19.83 15.12
N LYS A 172 -6.27 18.61 15.65
CA LYS A 172 -4.96 18.04 16.04
C LYS A 172 -4.02 17.83 14.84
N ILE A 173 -4.53 17.36 13.71
CA ILE A 173 -3.76 17.24 12.48
C ILE A 173 -3.27 18.63 12.01
N ARG A 174 -4.16 19.62 11.98
CA ARG A 174 -3.80 21.01 11.63
C ARG A 174 -2.79 21.61 12.59
N GLU A 175 -2.96 21.39 13.89
CA GLU A 175 -2.01 21.86 14.92
C GLU A 175 -0.59 21.34 14.64
N ALA A 176 -0.46 20.04 14.37
CA ALA A 176 0.84 19.41 14.07
C ALA A 176 1.47 19.95 12.78
N LEU A 177 0.68 20.04 11.69
CA LEU A 177 1.17 20.58 10.41
C LEU A 177 1.55 22.06 10.52
N ASN A 178 0.76 22.89 11.23
CA ASN A 178 1.11 24.30 11.46
C ASN A 178 2.39 24.45 12.28
N LYS A 179 2.56 23.63 13.32
CA LYS A 179 3.76 23.65 14.16
C LYS A 179 5.00 23.28 13.32
N ALA A 180 4.91 22.24 12.49
CA ALA A 180 5.98 21.83 11.58
C ALA A 180 6.28 22.92 10.53
N LYS A 181 5.24 23.58 9.98
CA LYS A 181 5.42 24.68 9.01
C LYS A 181 6.17 25.87 9.64
N VAL A 182 5.83 26.26 10.88
CA VAL A 182 6.53 27.32 11.61
C VAL A 182 7.97 26.91 11.93
N TYR A 183 8.17 25.66 12.32
CA TYR A 183 9.51 25.09 12.60
C TYR A 183 10.39 25.11 11.35
N LYS A 184 9.89 24.61 10.22
CA LYS A 184 10.58 24.64 8.93
C LYS A 184 10.97 26.06 8.52
N ALA A 185 10.03 27.02 8.61
CA ALA A 185 10.29 28.42 8.28
C ALA A 185 11.42 29.04 9.13
N LYS A 186 11.53 28.66 10.41
CA LYS A 186 12.63 29.11 11.27
C LYS A 186 13.97 28.52 10.85
N ILE A 187 14.00 27.24 10.46
CA ILE A 187 15.22 26.61 9.92
C ILE A 187 15.67 27.33 8.64
N GLU A 188 14.75 27.54 7.71
CA GLU A 188 15.04 28.25 6.44
C GLU A 188 15.54 29.67 6.67
N ALA A 189 14.92 30.40 7.62
CA ALA A 189 15.36 31.76 7.98
C ALA A 189 16.73 31.80 8.69
N ALA A 190 17.13 30.75 9.39
CA ALA A 190 18.44 30.65 10.04
C ALA A 190 19.57 30.47 9.01
N GLY A 191 19.29 29.78 7.86
CA GLY A 191 20.31 29.48 6.87
C GLY A 191 21.51 28.75 7.50
N ASP A 192 22.72 29.26 7.24
CA ASP A 192 23.96 28.70 7.78
C ASP A 192 24.31 29.19 9.21
N ASP A 193 23.46 30.04 9.82
CA ASP A 193 23.70 30.57 11.15
C ASP A 193 23.14 29.66 12.22
N ALA A 194 23.98 28.76 12.73
CA ALA A 194 23.60 27.78 13.76
C ALA A 194 23.05 28.42 15.05
N SER A 195 23.41 29.71 15.34
CA SER A 195 22.91 30.40 16.53
C SER A 195 21.43 30.81 16.45
N LYS A 196 20.86 30.82 15.23
CA LYS A 196 19.48 31.16 14.93
C LYS A 196 18.57 29.95 14.73
N LEU A 197 19.13 28.74 14.72
CA LEU A 197 18.32 27.53 14.61
C LEU A 197 17.35 27.39 15.76
N PRO A 198 16.11 26.96 15.51
CA PRO A 198 15.17 26.66 16.59
C PRO A 198 15.67 25.47 17.41
N ALA A 199 15.19 25.35 18.66
CA ALA A 199 15.40 24.13 19.42
C ALA A 199 14.85 22.93 18.65
N TYR A 200 15.62 21.82 18.65
CA TYR A 200 15.20 20.61 17.93
C TYR A 200 13.86 20.09 18.40
N ASP A 201 12.94 19.90 17.47
CA ASP A 201 11.62 19.32 17.70
C ASP A 201 11.42 18.12 16.78
N GLN A 202 11.63 16.93 17.33
CA GLN A 202 11.56 15.66 16.60
C GLN A 202 10.26 15.45 15.86
N LYS A 203 9.13 15.88 16.42
CA LYS A 203 7.82 15.74 15.78
C LYS A 203 7.65 16.67 14.58
N SER A 204 8.10 17.91 14.70
CA SER A 204 8.09 18.87 13.60
C SER A 204 9.06 18.46 12.50
N GLU A 205 10.28 18.00 12.87
CA GLU A 205 11.29 17.48 11.93
C GLU A 205 10.73 16.35 11.07
N ALA A 206 10.05 15.38 11.67
CA ALA A 206 9.46 14.22 10.98
C ALA A 206 8.36 14.61 9.97
N LEU A 207 7.76 15.80 10.08
CA LEU A 207 6.75 16.30 9.15
C LEU A 207 7.33 17.15 8.02
N ILE A 208 8.61 17.52 8.05
CA ILE A 208 9.26 18.30 6.99
C ILE A 208 9.16 17.59 5.62
N PRO A 209 9.41 16.27 5.49
CA PRO A 209 9.25 15.57 4.20
C PRO A 209 7.83 15.68 3.60
N VAL A 210 6.79 15.74 4.44
CA VAL A 210 5.40 15.96 3.98
C VAL A 210 5.26 17.38 3.42
N LEU A 211 5.78 18.39 4.12
CA LEU A 211 5.75 19.79 3.70
C LEU A 211 6.63 20.08 2.48
N ASN A 212 7.62 19.24 2.22
CA ASN A 212 8.48 19.31 1.04
C ASN A 212 7.95 18.51 -0.16
N HIS A 213 6.81 17.83 -0.03
CA HIS A 213 6.25 16.92 -1.04
C HIS A 213 7.13 15.69 -1.35
N GLU A 214 8.01 15.31 -0.45
CA GLU A 214 8.84 14.10 -0.59
C GLU A 214 8.02 12.84 -0.34
N ILE A 215 7.06 12.92 0.60
CA ILE A 215 6.09 11.87 0.89
C ILE A 215 4.68 12.46 1.09
N PRO A 216 3.61 11.74 0.73
CA PRO A 216 2.24 12.18 0.97
C PRO A 216 1.79 11.92 2.43
N LEU A 217 0.69 12.56 2.83
CA LEU A 217 -0.16 12.07 3.91
C LEU A 217 -0.92 10.83 3.42
N LYS A 218 -0.87 9.75 4.19
CA LYS A 218 -1.58 8.50 3.94
C LYS A 218 -2.78 8.43 4.89
N ALA A 219 -3.95 8.84 4.38
CA ALA A 219 -5.12 9.16 5.21
C ALA A 219 -6.13 8.02 5.29
N HIS A 220 -6.26 7.40 6.48
CA HIS A 220 -7.37 6.53 6.81
C HIS A 220 -8.68 7.34 6.84
N ALA A 221 -9.63 7.04 5.96
CA ALA A 221 -10.93 7.67 5.92
C ALA A 221 -11.97 6.75 5.25
N HIS A 222 -13.00 6.35 5.99
CA HIS A 222 -14.06 5.50 5.47
C HIS A 222 -15.27 6.29 4.96
N GLN A 223 -15.75 7.25 5.76
CA GLN A 223 -16.97 8.01 5.48
C GLN A 223 -16.69 9.22 4.59
N ALA A 224 -17.67 9.61 3.78
CA ALA A 224 -17.59 10.73 2.84
C ALA A 224 -17.13 12.04 3.51
N ASN A 225 -17.65 12.37 4.70
CA ASN A 225 -17.27 13.58 5.44
C ASN A 225 -15.81 13.53 5.92
N ASP A 226 -15.28 12.37 6.30
CA ASP A 226 -13.89 12.18 6.71
C ASP A 226 -12.96 12.25 5.49
N ILE A 227 -13.36 11.65 4.36
CA ILE A 227 -12.65 11.73 3.07
C ILE A 227 -12.50 13.19 2.63
N PHE A 228 -13.61 13.96 2.59
CA PHE A 228 -13.55 15.38 2.23
C PHE A 228 -12.77 16.22 3.22
N THR A 229 -12.74 15.84 4.50
CA THR A 229 -11.93 16.54 5.49
C THR A 229 -10.43 16.29 5.27
N ALA A 230 -10.04 15.07 4.92
CA ALA A 230 -8.65 14.75 4.55
C ALA A 230 -8.22 15.56 3.31
N ILE A 231 -9.03 15.56 2.25
CA ILE A 231 -8.78 16.35 1.03
C ILE A 231 -8.66 17.85 1.35
N ARG A 232 -9.56 18.39 2.16
CA ARG A 232 -9.53 19.81 2.56
C ARG A 232 -8.25 20.17 3.29
N ILE A 233 -7.80 19.34 4.24
CA ILE A 233 -6.57 19.58 4.99
C ILE A 233 -5.35 19.49 4.06
N ALA A 234 -5.28 18.49 3.19
CA ALA A 234 -4.18 18.37 2.24
C ALA A 234 -4.09 19.61 1.33
N LYS A 235 -5.22 20.10 0.81
CA LYS A 235 -5.28 21.34 0.02
C LYS A 235 -4.91 22.60 0.83
N GLU A 236 -5.34 22.68 2.09
CA GLU A 236 -5.04 23.81 3.00
C GLU A 236 -3.54 23.97 3.25
N PHE A 237 -2.82 22.83 3.34
CA PHE A 237 -1.37 22.84 3.56
C PHE A 237 -0.56 22.67 2.26
N GLY A 238 -1.23 22.41 1.13
CA GLY A 238 -0.59 22.18 -0.16
C GLY A 238 0.26 20.90 -0.18
N VAL A 239 -0.12 19.84 0.54
CA VAL A 239 0.66 18.59 0.65
C VAL A 239 0.04 17.45 -0.17
N GLY A 240 0.87 16.46 -0.52
CA GLY A 240 0.41 15.24 -1.18
C GLY A 240 -0.53 14.41 -0.28
N LEU A 241 -1.45 13.67 -0.91
CA LEU A 241 -2.44 12.85 -0.21
C LEU A 241 -2.69 11.55 -0.94
N THR A 242 -2.75 10.45 -0.19
CA THR A 242 -3.40 9.20 -0.60
C THR A 242 -4.56 8.91 0.35
N LEU A 243 -5.63 8.30 -0.18
CA LEU A 243 -6.82 7.96 0.61
C LEU A 243 -6.92 6.46 0.79
N GLU A 244 -7.05 6.06 2.05
CA GLU A 244 -7.12 4.65 2.44
C GLU A 244 -8.53 4.30 2.90
N HIS A 245 -8.98 3.09 2.54
CA HIS A 245 -10.29 2.50 2.80
C HIS A 245 -11.40 2.99 1.88
N VAL A 246 -11.67 4.29 1.83
CA VAL A 246 -12.62 4.94 0.91
C VAL A 246 -13.97 4.18 0.84
N THR A 247 -14.46 3.68 1.98
CA THR A 247 -15.62 2.78 2.06
C THR A 247 -16.89 3.37 1.43
N GLU A 248 -17.13 4.66 1.62
CA GLU A 248 -18.27 5.38 1.01
C GLU A 248 -17.92 6.03 -0.33
N GLY A 249 -16.79 5.65 -0.97
CA GLY A 249 -16.34 6.23 -2.23
C GLY A 249 -17.34 6.14 -3.37
N HIS A 250 -18.10 5.03 -3.46
CA HIS A 250 -19.15 4.84 -4.44
C HIS A 250 -20.30 5.87 -4.32
N MET A 251 -20.52 6.43 -3.12
CA MET A 251 -21.54 7.45 -2.87
C MET A 251 -21.11 8.86 -3.31
N ILE A 252 -19.81 9.07 -3.51
CA ILE A 252 -19.19 10.38 -3.84
C ILE A 252 -18.25 10.28 -5.05
N VAL A 253 -18.52 9.33 -5.94
CA VAL A 253 -17.63 8.99 -7.07
C VAL A 253 -17.34 10.19 -7.97
N ASP A 254 -18.34 11.01 -8.29
CA ASP A 254 -18.19 12.19 -9.16
C ASP A 254 -17.24 13.25 -8.57
N GLU A 255 -17.19 13.35 -7.24
CA GLU A 255 -16.27 14.26 -6.57
C GLU A 255 -14.86 13.67 -6.50
N LEU A 256 -14.73 12.37 -6.19
CA LEU A 256 -13.42 11.71 -6.14
C LEU A 256 -12.74 11.66 -7.50
N ALA A 257 -13.48 11.44 -8.58
CA ALA A 257 -12.95 11.45 -9.94
C ALA A 257 -12.30 12.81 -10.32
N LYS A 258 -12.82 13.92 -9.80
CA LYS A 258 -12.24 15.27 -10.02
C LYS A 258 -10.96 15.50 -9.24
N GLU A 259 -10.77 14.82 -8.12
CA GLU A 259 -9.60 15.00 -7.26
C GLU A 259 -8.36 14.28 -7.80
N ASN A 260 -8.52 13.24 -8.62
CA ASN A 260 -7.45 12.45 -9.22
C ASN A 260 -6.40 11.99 -8.20
N LEU A 261 -6.85 11.49 -7.04
CA LEU A 261 -6.01 10.99 -5.96
C LEU A 261 -5.87 9.47 -6.03
N PRO A 262 -4.75 8.90 -5.58
CA PRO A 262 -4.65 7.46 -5.37
C PRO A 262 -5.62 7.00 -4.26
N LEU A 263 -6.45 5.99 -4.56
CA LEU A 263 -7.47 5.45 -3.68
C LEU A 263 -7.17 3.98 -3.37
N ALA A 264 -6.97 3.63 -2.11
CA ALA A 264 -6.87 2.25 -1.66
C ALA A 264 -8.20 1.82 -1.03
N VAL A 265 -8.91 0.88 -1.66
CA VAL A 265 -10.27 0.49 -1.31
C VAL A 265 -10.28 -0.85 -0.58
N GLY A 266 -10.79 -0.87 0.65
CA GLY A 266 -10.85 -2.04 1.52
C GLY A 266 -10.55 -1.70 3.00
N PRO A 267 -10.59 -2.70 3.90
CA PRO A 267 -10.94 -4.10 3.68
C PRO A 267 -12.44 -4.29 3.50
N THR A 268 -12.84 -5.11 2.55
CA THR A 268 -14.27 -5.33 2.27
C THR A 268 -14.74 -6.70 2.77
N PHE A 269 -13.82 -7.64 3.00
CA PHE A 269 -14.13 -8.97 3.51
C PHE A 269 -14.77 -8.92 4.91
N GLY A 270 -15.76 -9.78 5.13
CA GLY A 270 -16.50 -9.82 6.38
C GLY A 270 -17.64 -8.79 6.48
N HIS A 271 -18.32 -8.74 7.62
CA HIS A 271 -19.41 -7.78 7.90
C HIS A 271 -18.87 -6.46 8.46
N ALA A 272 -19.74 -5.46 8.57
CA ALA A 272 -19.40 -4.19 9.20
C ALA A 272 -19.16 -4.38 10.70
N SER A 273 -17.92 -4.19 11.15
CA SER A 273 -17.52 -4.33 12.56
C SER A 273 -17.56 -3.01 13.35
N LYS A 274 -17.77 -1.89 12.67
CA LYS A 274 -17.86 -0.54 13.24
C LYS A 274 -18.76 0.34 12.39
N PHE A 275 -19.26 1.46 12.95
CA PHE A 275 -20.25 2.33 12.32
C PHE A 275 -19.79 2.85 10.94
N GLU A 276 -18.53 3.26 10.81
CA GLU A 276 -18.01 3.82 9.56
C GLU A 276 -17.89 2.79 8.41
N LEU A 277 -18.15 1.48 8.68
CA LEU A 277 -18.17 0.42 7.68
C LEU A 277 -19.59 0.03 7.21
N GLN A 278 -20.64 0.69 7.71
CA GLN A 278 -22.02 0.30 7.43
C GLN A 278 -22.39 0.26 5.95
N ASN A 279 -21.74 1.08 5.13
CA ASN A 279 -21.99 1.19 3.68
C ASN A 279 -20.96 0.46 2.83
N LYS A 280 -20.13 -0.44 3.41
CA LYS A 280 -19.13 -1.14 2.62
C LYS A 280 -19.76 -2.15 1.65
N THR A 281 -19.27 -2.17 0.42
CA THR A 281 -19.71 -3.10 -0.63
C THR A 281 -18.54 -3.44 -1.55
N TRP A 282 -18.57 -4.64 -2.13
CA TRP A 282 -17.62 -5.06 -3.16
C TRP A 282 -17.73 -4.31 -4.48
N GLU A 283 -18.81 -3.56 -4.69
CA GLU A 283 -19.03 -2.74 -5.90
C GLU A 283 -18.15 -1.48 -5.90
N THR A 284 -17.74 -0.99 -4.71
CA THR A 284 -16.99 0.28 -4.58
C THR A 284 -15.76 0.36 -5.48
N PRO A 285 -14.83 -0.62 -5.51
CA PRO A 285 -13.65 -0.51 -6.38
C PRO A 285 -14.00 -0.44 -7.85
N GLY A 286 -14.99 -1.24 -8.33
CA GLY A 286 -15.44 -1.24 -9.71
C GLY A 286 -16.12 0.08 -10.13
N ILE A 287 -16.95 0.66 -9.26
CA ILE A 287 -17.61 1.95 -9.52
C ILE A 287 -16.56 3.06 -9.66
N LEU A 288 -15.58 3.11 -8.76
CA LEU A 288 -14.51 4.11 -8.78
C LEU A 288 -13.59 3.93 -10.01
N ALA A 289 -13.18 2.69 -10.33
CA ALA A 289 -12.36 2.41 -11.51
C ALA A 289 -13.06 2.81 -12.80
N LYS A 290 -14.35 2.47 -12.95
CA LYS A 290 -15.17 2.85 -14.10
C LYS A 290 -15.28 4.36 -14.28
N ALA A 291 -15.22 5.13 -13.19
CA ALA A 291 -15.21 6.59 -13.22
C ALA A 291 -13.82 7.19 -13.52
N GLY A 292 -12.82 6.35 -13.77
CA GLY A 292 -11.45 6.77 -14.06
C GLY A 292 -10.58 7.07 -12.83
N CYS A 293 -11.04 6.72 -11.62
CA CYS A 293 -10.22 6.86 -10.42
C CYS A 293 -9.06 5.86 -10.41
N HIS A 294 -7.95 6.25 -9.81
CA HIS A 294 -6.80 5.39 -9.59
C HIS A 294 -7.04 4.51 -8.36
N VAL A 295 -7.47 3.27 -8.58
CA VAL A 295 -7.93 2.34 -7.52
C VAL A 295 -6.91 1.26 -7.26
N SER A 296 -6.59 1.05 -5.97
CA SER A 296 -5.93 -0.15 -5.43
C SER A 296 -6.93 -0.90 -4.55
N ILE A 297 -6.95 -2.23 -4.62
CA ILE A 297 -7.70 -3.08 -3.68
C ILE A 297 -6.74 -3.43 -2.54
N ILE A 298 -7.21 -3.30 -1.28
CA ILE A 298 -6.40 -3.57 -0.10
C ILE A 298 -7.07 -4.54 0.87
N THR A 299 -6.25 -5.26 1.61
CA THR A 299 -6.66 -6.16 2.68
C THR A 299 -6.70 -5.47 4.04
N ASP A 300 -5.92 -4.38 4.23
CA ASP A 300 -5.69 -3.79 5.56
C ASP A 300 -5.25 -4.86 6.58
N ALA A 301 -4.42 -5.80 6.11
CA ALA A 301 -4.01 -6.94 6.94
C ALA A 301 -3.40 -6.45 8.26
N PRO A 302 -3.82 -7.03 9.39
CA PRO A 302 -4.46 -8.34 9.56
C PRO A 302 -5.99 -8.36 9.49
N VAL A 303 -6.68 -7.25 9.19
CA VAL A 303 -8.17 -7.22 9.14
C VAL A 303 -8.71 -8.25 8.15
N THR A 304 -8.13 -8.30 6.95
CA THR A 304 -8.22 -9.44 6.04
C THR A 304 -6.80 -9.99 5.87
N PRO A 305 -6.55 -11.28 6.08
CA PRO A 305 -5.21 -11.82 5.91
C PRO A 305 -4.63 -11.50 4.52
N LEU A 306 -3.37 -11.06 4.48
CA LEU A 306 -2.73 -10.53 3.26
C LEU A 306 -2.72 -11.52 2.09
N HIS A 307 -2.59 -12.82 2.35
CA HIS A 307 -2.62 -13.87 1.33
C HIS A 307 -3.99 -14.01 0.63
N TYR A 308 -5.03 -13.30 1.09
CA TYR A 308 -6.33 -13.22 0.40
C TYR A 308 -6.46 -12.00 -0.54
N LEU A 309 -5.39 -11.24 -0.77
CA LEU A 309 -5.41 -10.09 -1.69
C LEU A 309 -5.92 -10.49 -3.11
N PRO A 310 -5.46 -11.60 -3.73
CA PRO A 310 -6.01 -12.03 -5.01
C PRO A 310 -7.50 -12.38 -4.96
N LEU A 311 -7.96 -13.01 -3.88
CA LEU A 311 -9.38 -13.32 -3.66
C LEU A 311 -10.22 -12.04 -3.52
N CYS A 312 -9.70 -10.98 -2.88
CA CYS A 312 -10.38 -9.68 -2.80
C CYS A 312 -10.59 -9.08 -4.20
N ALA A 313 -9.62 -9.20 -5.10
CA ALA A 313 -9.78 -8.80 -6.51
C ALA A 313 -10.88 -9.65 -7.20
N GLY A 314 -10.88 -10.97 -7.00
CA GLY A 314 -11.92 -11.86 -7.53
C GLY A 314 -13.33 -11.51 -7.04
N LEU A 315 -13.49 -11.12 -5.78
CA LEU A 315 -14.77 -10.67 -5.24
C LEU A 315 -15.21 -9.32 -5.81
N ALA A 316 -14.28 -8.41 -6.11
CA ALA A 316 -14.58 -7.16 -6.80
C ALA A 316 -15.01 -7.41 -8.27
N ILE A 317 -14.35 -8.36 -8.97
CA ILE A 317 -14.76 -8.81 -10.32
C ILE A 317 -16.18 -9.39 -10.26
N LYS A 318 -16.47 -10.26 -9.32
CA LYS A 318 -17.81 -10.83 -9.12
C LYS A 318 -18.87 -9.75 -8.87
N ALA A 319 -18.49 -8.63 -8.26
CA ALA A 319 -19.35 -7.47 -8.01
C ALA A 319 -19.43 -6.49 -9.21
N GLY A 320 -18.79 -6.80 -10.34
CA GLY A 320 -18.90 -6.06 -11.59
C GLY A 320 -17.68 -5.19 -11.96
N MET A 321 -16.56 -5.34 -11.28
CA MET A 321 -15.31 -4.70 -11.70
C MET A 321 -14.75 -5.38 -12.96
N ASP A 322 -14.20 -4.61 -13.92
CA ASP A 322 -13.49 -5.18 -15.08
C ASP A 322 -12.27 -5.97 -14.62
N GLU A 323 -12.00 -7.14 -15.24
CA GLU A 323 -10.90 -8.03 -14.84
C GLU A 323 -9.52 -7.38 -14.98
N TYR A 324 -9.33 -6.57 -16.03
CA TYR A 324 -8.07 -5.86 -16.22
C TYR A 324 -7.89 -4.73 -15.20
N ASP A 325 -8.97 -4.01 -14.84
CA ASP A 325 -8.93 -3.01 -13.77
C ASP A 325 -8.63 -3.68 -12.42
N ALA A 326 -9.18 -4.88 -12.16
CA ALA A 326 -8.89 -5.64 -10.95
C ALA A 326 -7.45 -6.13 -10.90
N LEU A 327 -6.89 -6.61 -12.04
CA LEU A 327 -5.46 -6.94 -12.15
C LEU A 327 -4.61 -5.70 -11.80
N ARG A 328 -4.87 -4.57 -12.43
CA ARG A 328 -4.15 -3.34 -12.13
C ARG A 328 -4.29 -2.90 -10.68
N ALA A 329 -5.47 -3.10 -10.09
CA ALA A 329 -5.77 -2.70 -8.70
C ALA A 329 -5.02 -3.52 -7.64
N VAL A 330 -4.39 -4.64 -8.00
CA VAL A 330 -3.54 -5.45 -7.10
C VAL A 330 -2.10 -5.59 -7.63
N THR A 331 -1.70 -4.80 -8.63
CA THR A 331 -0.36 -4.86 -9.23
C THR A 331 0.22 -3.46 -9.43
N ILE A 332 0.00 -2.86 -10.62
CA ILE A 332 0.63 -1.57 -10.97
C ILE A 332 0.03 -0.38 -10.19
N ASN A 333 -1.29 -0.33 -10.00
CA ASN A 333 -1.91 0.79 -9.29
C ASN A 333 -1.42 0.91 -7.83
N PRO A 334 -1.39 -0.18 -7.00
CA PRO A 334 -0.79 -0.09 -5.67
C PRO A 334 0.71 0.24 -5.70
N ALA A 335 1.47 -0.21 -6.71
CA ALA A 335 2.87 0.18 -6.86
C ALA A 335 3.03 1.69 -7.16
N GLU A 336 2.15 2.27 -7.98
CA GLU A 336 2.06 3.72 -8.22
C GLU A 336 1.61 4.46 -6.96
N HIS A 337 0.59 3.95 -6.24
CA HIS A 337 0.06 4.52 -5.00
C HIS A 337 1.14 4.71 -3.94
N ILE A 338 2.07 3.75 -3.82
CA ILE A 338 3.16 3.79 -2.83
C ILE A 338 4.50 4.25 -3.41
N GLY A 339 4.52 4.65 -4.68
CA GLY A 339 5.66 5.29 -5.34
C GLY A 339 6.85 4.36 -5.59
N ILE A 340 6.59 3.11 -6.02
CA ILE A 340 7.60 2.09 -6.37
C ILE A 340 7.34 1.42 -7.72
N ALA A 341 6.50 2.02 -8.56
CA ALA A 341 6.12 1.46 -9.86
C ALA A 341 7.27 1.38 -10.88
N ASP A 342 8.36 2.10 -10.64
CA ASP A 342 9.61 1.98 -11.37
C ASP A 342 10.33 0.64 -11.14
N ARG A 343 9.99 -0.06 -10.04
CA ARG A 343 10.60 -1.33 -9.65
C ARG A 343 9.70 -2.54 -9.83
N VAL A 344 8.42 -2.45 -9.46
CA VAL A 344 7.48 -3.58 -9.37
C VAL A 344 6.12 -3.23 -9.95
N GLY A 345 5.18 -4.19 -9.96
CA GLY A 345 3.77 -3.99 -10.31
C GLY A 345 3.43 -4.24 -11.78
N SER A 346 4.40 -4.49 -12.64
CA SER A 346 4.15 -4.89 -14.04
C SER A 346 5.29 -5.76 -14.57
N LEU A 347 4.99 -6.55 -15.62
CA LEU A 347 6.03 -7.30 -16.36
C LEU A 347 6.61 -6.38 -17.44
N GLU A 348 7.73 -5.76 -17.12
CA GLU A 348 8.49 -4.89 -18.01
C GLU A 348 10.00 -5.10 -17.83
N GLU A 349 10.76 -4.95 -18.93
CA GLU A 349 12.22 -5.04 -18.90
C GLU A 349 12.82 -3.99 -17.95
N GLY A 350 13.76 -4.38 -17.11
CA GLY A 350 14.43 -3.53 -16.12
C GLY A 350 13.79 -3.56 -14.73
N LYS A 351 12.53 -3.99 -14.59
CA LYS A 351 11.88 -4.13 -13.29
C LYS A 351 12.39 -5.36 -12.52
N ASP A 352 12.13 -5.38 -11.22
CA ASP A 352 12.42 -6.53 -10.37
C ASP A 352 11.65 -7.75 -10.89
N ALA A 353 12.30 -8.89 -10.90
CA ALA A 353 11.69 -10.12 -11.36
C ALA A 353 10.77 -10.73 -10.28
N ASP A 354 9.69 -10.02 -10.01
CA ASP A 354 8.58 -10.42 -9.16
C ASP A 354 7.49 -10.97 -10.06
N VAL A 355 7.38 -12.31 -10.13
CA VAL A 355 6.55 -13.01 -11.11
C VAL A 355 5.72 -14.10 -10.43
N VAL A 356 4.45 -14.20 -10.81
CA VAL A 356 3.53 -15.26 -10.34
C VAL A 356 3.06 -16.08 -11.54
N ILE A 357 3.27 -17.39 -11.50
CA ILE A 357 2.86 -18.33 -12.54
C ILE A 357 1.69 -19.16 -12.00
N VAL A 358 0.58 -19.18 -12.72
CA VAL A 358 -0.70 -19.71 -12.25
C VAL A 358 -1.30 -20.66 -13.27
N ASP A 359 -1.82 -21.78 -12.80
CA ASP A 359 -2.74 -22.63 -13.55
C ASP A 359 -4.16 -22.09 -13.31
N GLY A 360 -4.77 -21.52 -14.36
CA GLY A 360 -6.05 -20.82 -14.30
C GLY A 360 -5.92 -19.33 -13.94
N CYS A 361 -6.95 -18.78 -13.29
CA CYS A 361 -7.02 -17.37 -12.91
C CYS A 361 -6.66 -17.20 -11.42
N PRO A 362 -5.72 -16.31 -11.03
CA PRO A 362 -5.34 -16.11 -9.63
C PRO A 362 -6.44 -15.47 -8.79
N PHE A 363 -7.45 -14.89 -9.43
CA PHE A 363 -8.59 -14.25 -8.79
C PHE A 363 -9.78 -15.20 -8.58
N ASP A 364 -9.68 -16.41 -9.12
CA ASP A 364 -10.66 -17.48 -8.89
C ASP A 364 -10.17 -18.42 -7.79
N VAL A 365 -11.10 -18.94 -6.99
CA VAL A 365 -10.80 -19.92 -5.92
C VAL A 365 -10.24 -21.26 -6.46
N THR A 366 -10.38 -21.52 -7.76
CA THR A 366 -9.88 -22.71 -8.43
C THR A 366 -8.50 -22.51 -9.06
N GLY A 367 -8.01 -21.27 -9.13
CA GLY A 367 -6.67 -20.96 -9.63
C GLY A 367 -5.58 -21.49 -8.69
N VAL A 368 -4.56 -22.11 -9.25
CA VAL A 368 -3.45 -22.72 -8.49
C VAL A 368 -2.15 -22.02 -8.82
N ILE A 369 -1.55 -21.36 -7.85
CA ILE A 369 -0.20 -20.78 -8.01
C ILE A 369 0.81 -21.93 -8.10
N GLN A 370 1.55 -21.98 -9.19
CA GLN A 370 2.58 -22.99 -9.47
C GLN A 370 3.96 -22.50 -9.02
N HIS A 371 4.31 -21.24 -9.35
CA HIS A 371 5.57 -20.64 -9.00
C HIS A 371 5.37 -19.18 -8.56
N VAL A 372 6.13 -18.74 -7.57
CA VAL A 372 6.30 -17.33 -7.22
C VAL A 372 7.78 -17.01 -7.18
N LEU A 373 8.17 -16.01 -7.95
CA LEU A 373 9.52 -15.47 -7.97
C LEU A 373 9.51 -14.08 -7.33
N ILE A 374 10.41 -13.84 -6.40
CA ILE A 374 10.66 -12.54 -5.79
C ILE A 374 12.12 -12.18 -6.01
N ASN A 375 12.41 -11.08 -6.68
CA ASN A 375 13.77 -10.73 -7.13
C ASN A 375 14.42 -11.87 -7.97
N GLY A 376 13.62 -12.63 -8.71
CA GLY A 376 14.09 -13.74 -9.51
C GLY A 376 14.49 -15.01 -8.73
N GLU A 377 14.14 -15.09 -7.45
CA GLU A 377 14.34 -16.29 -6.62
C GLU A 377 12.97 -16.89 -6.27
N GLU A 378 12.87 -18.23 -6.38
CA GLU A 378 11.64 -18.96 -6.05
C GLU A 378 11.43 -19.04 -4.52
N VAL A 379 10.16 -18.87 -4.01
CA VAL A 379 9.81 -18.76 -2.60
C VAL A 379 8.85 -19.85 -2.10
#